data_e5b7721efa496089285782c9b5bb2df4
#
_entry.id   e5b7721efa496089285782c9b5bb2df4
#
_cell.length_a   1.000
_cell.length_b   1.000
_cell.length_c   1.000
_cell.angle_alpha   90.00
_cell.angle_beta   90.00
_cell.angle_gamma   90.00
#
_symmetry.space_group_name_H-M   'P 1'
#
loop_
_entity.id
_entity.type
_entity.pdbx_description
1 polymer ?
#
loop_
_entity_poly.entity_id
_entity_poly.type
_entity_poly.pdbx_seq_one_letter_code
_entity_poly.pdbx_strand_id
1 'polypeptide(L)'
;MEVGVDIVDLDRIEKVYAVYGMKFLQRFLSEAEIAVCLHKPQVIASIAGRFAAKEAIVKALGTGISGEVHWKSFEILNDERGRPFVRFADAGCFPSGCSIKISIAHDRNSAVATALIYMA
;
A
#
# COMPACT_ATOMS: atom_id res chain seq x y z
N MET A 1 11.25 16.80 1.21
CA MET A 1 11.05 15.43 0.67
C MET A 1 11.25 14.41 1.77
N GLU A 2 10.34 13.45 1.87
CA GLU A 2 10.44 12.36 2.83
C GLU A 2 10.48 11.04 2.10
N VAL A 3 11.16 10.07 2.71
CA VAL A 3 11.34 8.74 2.12
C VAL A 3 10.90 7.69 3.14
N GLY A 4 10.18 6.69 2.65
CA GLY A 4 9.82 5.53 3.44
C GLY A 4 10.13 4.26 2.67
N VAL A 5 10.43 3.20 3.39
CA VAL A 5 10.65 1.88 2.80
C VAL A 5 10.10 0.82 3.73
N ASP A 6 9.55 -0.23 3.14
CA ASP A 6 9.09 -1.38 3.91
C ASP A 6 9.32 -2.65 3.13
N ILE A 7 9.55 -3.74 3.83
CA ILE A 7 9.72 -5.06 3.25
C ILE A 7 8.82 -6.04 4.01
N VAL A 8 8.17 -6.93 3.27
CA VAL A 8 7.17 -7.84 3.82
C VAL A 8 7.44 -9.25 3.28
N ASP A 9 7.36 -10.23 4.17
CA ASP A 9 7.52 -11.64 3.82
C ASP A 9 6.22 -12.16 3.19
N LEU A 10 6.31 -12.71 1.98
CA LEU A 10 5.15 -13.25 1.28
C LEU A 10 4.51 -14.42 2.01
N ASP A 11 5.32 -15.29 2.61
CA ASP A 11 4.82 -16.43 3.36
C ASP A 11 3.96 -15.99 4.54
N ARG A 12 4.39 -14.94 5.23
CA ARG A 12 3.62 -14.37 6.35
C ARG A 12 2.28 -13.82 5.88
N ILE A 13 2.26 -13.11 4.78
CA ILE A 13 1.02 -12.57 4.20
C ILE A 13 0.08 -13.71 3.80
N GLU A 14 0.62 -14.74 3.16
CA GLU A 14 -0.16 -15.89 2.74
C GLU A 14 -0.82 -16.58 3.94
N LYS A 15 -0.08 -16.78 5.02
CA LYS A 15 -0.60 -17.42 6.22
C LYS A 15 -1.70 -16.61 6.88
N VAL A 16 -1.52 -15.30 6.99
CA VAL A 16 -2.54 -14.43 7.58
C VAL A 16 -3.79 -14.42 6.72
N TYR A 17 -3.62 -14.32 5.40
CA TYR A 17 -4.75 -14.34 4.48
C TYR A 17 -5.49 -15.68 4.53
N ALA A 18 -4.76 -16.79 4.64
CA ALA A 18 -5.38 -18.11 4.75
C ALA A 18 -6.26 -18.25 6.00
N VAL A 19 -5.86 -17.62 7.10
CA VAL A 19 -6.60 -17.71 8.36
C VAL A 19 -7.79 -16.74 8.37
N TYR A 20 -7.57 -15.48 7.98
CA TYR A 20 -8.57 -14.43 8.16
C TYR A 20 -9.32 -14.04 6.90
N GLY A 21 -8.80 -14.42 5.73
CA GLY A 21 -9.47 -14.17 4.46
C GLY A 21 -9.75 -12.69 4.20
N MET A 22 -10.95 -12.42 3.75
CA MET A 22 -11.36 -11.05 3.40
C MET A 22 -11.28 -10.08 4.57
N LYS A 23 -11.44 -10.55 5.80
CA LYS A 23 -11.34 -9.67 6.97
C LYS A 23 -9.95 -9.04 7.06
N PHE A 24 -8.91 -9.82 6.74
CA PHE A 24 -7.55 -9.28 6.71
C PHE A 24 -7.42 -8.19 5.64
N LEU A 25 -7.88 -8.46 4.44
CA LEU A 25 -7.79 -7.50 3.34
C LEU A 25 -8.56 -6.22 3.64
N GLN A 26 -9.75 -6.36 4.20
CA GLN A 26 -10.61 -5.22 4.49
C GLN A 26 -10.06 -4.30 5.58
N ARG A 27 -9.06 -4.75 6.34
CA ARG A 27 -8.45 -3.90 7.36
C ARG A 27 -7.58 -2.79 6.75
N PHE A 28 -6.98 -3.05 5.61
CA PHE A 28 -6.04 -2.07 5.04
C PHE A 28 -6.27 -1.76 3.56
N LEU A 29 -7.17 -2.47 2.88
CA LEU A 29 -7.46 -2.26 1.46
C LEU A 29 -8.90 -1.84 1.26
N SER A 30 -9.13 -0.95 0.29
CA SER A 30 -10.45 -0.61 -0.19
C SER A 30 -10.99 -1.71 -1.09
N GLU A 31 -12.28 -1.63 -1.42
CA GLU A 31 -12.89 -2.57 -2.36
C GLU A 31 -12.19 -2.55 -3.71
N ALA A 32 -11.81 -1.38 -4.20
CA ALA A 32 -11.11 -1.25 -5.47
C ALA A 32 -9.76 -1.93 -5.43
N GLU A 33 -9.00 -1.76 -4.34
CA GLU A 33 -7.71 -2.41 -4.17
C GLU A 33 -7.84 -3.93 -4.08
N ILE A 34 -8.84 -4.41 -3.35
CA ILE A 34 -9.09 -5.85 -3.23
C ILE A 34 -9.41 -6.44 -4.61
N ALA A 35 -10.25 -5.78 -5.38
CA ALA A 35 -10.59 -6.24 -6.73
C ALA A 35 -9.35 -6.34 -7.61
N VAL A 36 -8.47 -5.35 -7.57
CA VAL A 36 -7.23 -5.39 -8.32
C VAL A 36 -6.36 -6.57 -7.90
N CYS A 37 -6.17 -6.78 -6.60
CA CYS A 37 -5.32 -7.85 -6.09
C CYS A 37 -5.83 -9.23 -6.49
N LEU A 38 -7.14 -9.46 -6.35
CA LEU A 38 -7.72 -10.77 -6.61
C LEU A 38 -7.74 -11.13 -8.10
N HIS A 39 -7.60 -10.15 -8.99
CA HIS A 39 -7.54 -10.39 -10.42
C HIS A 39 -6.11 -10.52 -10.96
N LYS A 40 -5.10 -10.35 -10.12
CA LYS A 40 -3.70 -10.51 -10.53
C LYS A 40 -3.33 -11.99 -10.56
N PRO A 41 -2.40 -12.40 -11.46
CA PRO A 41 -1.92 -13.78 -11.47
C PRO A 41 -1.26 -14.18 -10.15
N GLN A 42 -0.57 -13.25 -9.51
CA GLN A 42 0.12 -13.50 -8.24
C GLN A 42 -0.58 -12.73 -7.13
N VAL A 43 -1.64 -13.30 -6.60
CA VAL A 43 -2.51 -12.63 -5.63
C VAL A 43 -1.75 -12.26 -4.37
N ILE A 44 -0.97 -13.18 -3.80
CA ILE A 44 -0.26 -12.92 -2.55
C ILE A 44 0.79 -11.81 -2.73
N ALA A 45 1.54 -11.84 -3.82
CA ALA A 45 2.52 -10.80 -4.10
C ALA A 45 1.85 -9.44 -4.26
N SER A 46 0.68 -9.40 -4.89
CA SER A 46 -0.07 -8.16 -5.06
C SER A 46 -0.56 -7.60 -3.72
N ILE A 47 -1.07 -8.46 -2.84
CA ILE A 47 -1.49 -8.06 -1.49
C ILE A 47 -0.29 -7.55 -0.70
N ALA A 48 0.80 -8.32 -0.70
CA ALA A 48 2.02 -7.98 0.04
C ALA A 48 2.63 -6.66 -0.44
N GLY A 49 2.63 -6.44 -1.76
CA GLY A 49 3.15 -5.20 -2.33
C GLY A 49 2.36 -3.99 -1.86
N ARG A 50 1.05 -4.09 -1.80
CA ARG A 50 0.21 -3.00 -1.30
C ARG A 50 0.38 -2.79 0.20
N PHE A 51 0.52 -3.86 0.95
CA PHE A 51 0.80 -3.76 2.38
C PHE A 51 2.12 -3.01 2.60
N ALA A 52 3.18 -3.43 1.91
CA ALA A 52 4.48 -2.79 2.03
C ALA A 52 4.42 -1.31 1.61
N ALA A 53 3.71 -1.01 0.53
CA ALA A 53 3.60 0.36 0.04
C ALA A 53 2.85 1.25 1.03
N LYS A 54 1.78 0.76 1.64
CA LYS A 54 1.04 1.53 2.64
C LYS A 54 1.88 1.77 3.89
N GLU A 55 2.64 0.78 4.34
CA GLU A 55 3.58 0.95 5.44
C GLU A 55 4.67 1.97 5.10
N ALA A 56 5.22 1.90 3.89
CA ALA A 56 6.25 2.83 3.45
C ALA A 56 5.74 4.27 3.45
N ILE A 57 4.51 4.48 2.99
CA ILE A 57 3.90 5.81 2.97
C ILE A 57 3.71 6.34 4.39
N VAL A 58 3.20 5.50 5.27
CA VAL A 58 2.98 5.90 6.67
C VAL A 58 4.29 6.24 7.36
N LYS A 59 5.35 5.46 7.11
CA LYS A 59 6.68 5.77 7.63
C LYS A 59 7.21 7.11 7.10
N ALA A 60 7.01 7.36 5.81
CA ALA A 60 7.46 8.60 5.19
C ALA A 60 6.72 9.82 5.76
N LEU A 61 5.43 9.66 6.09
CA LEU A 61 4.66 10.73 6.72
C LEU A 61 5.10 11.01 8.15
N GLY A 62 5.74 10.03 8.81
CA GLY A 62 6.26 10.21 10.15
C GLY A 62 5.22 10.19 11.26
N THR A 63 3.97 9.97 10.94
CA THR A 63 2.88 10.02 11.92
C THR A 63 2.42 8.64 12.41
N GLY A 64 2.88 7.57 11.75
CA GLY A 64 2.38 6.25 12.00
C GLY A 64 0.93 6.09 11.56
N ILE A 65 0.31 4.99 11.96
CA ILE A 65 -1.11 4.74 11.70
C ILE A 65 -1.90 5.19 12.90
N SER A 66 -1.95 6.48 13.09
CA SER A 66 -2.70 7.08 14.16
C SER A 66 -3.12 8.47 13.73
N GLY A 67 -4.03 9.07 14.46
CA GLY A 67 -4.53 10.38 14.12
C GLY A 67 -5.38 10.33 12.87
N GLU A 68 -5.10 11.22 11.93
CA GLU A 68 -5.97 11.44 10.78
C GLU A 68 -5.72 10.52 9.59
N VAL A 69 -4.52 9.94 9.48
CA VAL A 69 -4.18 9.08 8.35
C VAL A 69 -4.40 7.63 8.70
N HIS A 70 -5.25 6.96 7.93
CA HIS A 70 -5.57 5.56 8.06
C HIS A 70 -5.12 4.79 6.83
N TRP A 71 -5.04 3.48 6.94
CA TRP A 71 -4.78 2.60 5.81
C TRP A 71 -5.72 2.85 4.62
N LYS A 72 -6.96 3.26 4.88
CA LYS A 72 -7.98 3.48 3.85
C LYS A 72 -8.13 4.93 3.44
N SER A 73 -7.31 5.82 3.98
CA SER A 73 -7.30 7.23 3.57
C SER A 73 -6.75 7.41 2.15
N PHE A 74 -6.06 6.40 1.65
CA PHE A 74 -5.49 6.41 0.31
C PHE A 74 -5.54 5.01 -0.28
N GLU A 75 -5.50 4.95 -1.60
CA GLU A 75 -5.55 3.69 -2.35
C GLU A 75 -4.35 3.57 -3.26
N ILE A 76 -3.86 2.35 -3.44
CA ILE A 76 -2.78 2.07 -4.37
C ILE A 76 -3.37 1.27 -5.52
N LEU A 77 -3.46 1.92 -6.66
CA LEU A 77 -4.05 1.36 -7.88
C LEU A 77 -2.99 1.30 -8.95
N ASN A 78 -3.33 0.72 -10.09
CA ASN A 78 -2.42 0.62 -11.22
C ASN A 78 -2.97 1.43 -12.37
N ASP A 79 -2.08 2.17 -13.07
CA ASP A 79 -2.45 2.88 -14.27
C ASP A 79 -2.53 1.92 -15.46
N GLU A 80 -2.78 2.46 -16.66
CA GLU A 80 -2.92 1.66 -17.88
C GLU A 80 -1.68 0.86 -18.22
N ARG A 81 -0.51 1.31 -17.77
CA ARG A 81 0.77 0.63 -18.00
C ARG A 81 1.13 -0.34 -16.88
N GLY A 82 0.25 -0.47 -15.88
CA GLY A 82 0.51 -1.32 -14.74
C GLY A 82 1.35 -0.69 -13.65
N ARG A 83 1.67 0.60 -13.76
CA ARG A 83 2.45 1.28 -12.71
C ARG A 83 1.57 1.60 -11.51
N PRO A 84 2.07 1.36 -10.30
CA PRO A 84 1.30 1.74 -9.11
C PRO A 84 1.28 3.26 -8.93
N PHE A 85 0.15 3.75 -8.49
CA PHE A 85 0.01 5.15 -8.12
C PHE A 85 -0.91 5.27 -6.91
N VAL A 86 -0.81 6.41 -6.22
CA VAL A 86 -1.60 6.68 -5.01
C VAL A 86 -2.75 7.60 -5.35
N ARG A 87 -3.94 7.19 -4.95
CA ARG A 87 -5.14 8.03 -5.03
C ARG A 87 -5.62 8.33 -3.61
N PHE A 88 -5.80 9.60 -3.29
CA PHE A 88 -6.29 9.99 -1.99
C PHE A 88 -7.80 9.75 -1.92
N ALA A 89 -8.22 8.90 -0.99
CA ALA A 89 -9.65 8.71 -0.71
C ALA A 89 -10.14 9.80 0.22
N ASP A 90 -9.28 10.29 1.10
CA ASP A 90 -9.58 11.38 2.02
C ASP A 90 -8.41 12.37 2.00
N ALA A 91 -8.45 13.28 1.03
CA ALA A 91 -7.38 14.24 0.81
C ALA A 91 -7.19 15.19 2.00
N GLY A 92 -8.23 15.40 2.80
CA GLY A 92 -8.15 16.27 3.97
C GLY A 92 -7.22 15.75 5.05
N CYS A 93 -6.89 14.45 5.04
CA CYS A 93 -5.97 13.85 6.00
C CYS A 93 -4.51 14.11 5.67
N PHE A 94 -4.21 14.64 4.49
CA PHE A 94 -2.84 14.82 4.01
C PHE A 94 -2.47 16.30 3.97
N PRO A 95 -1.18 16.62 4.11
CA PRO A 95 -0.75 18.00 3.97
C PRO A 95 -1.12 18.56 2.59
N SER A 96 -1.50 19.81 2.55
CA SER A 96 -1.84 20.48 1.30
C SER A 96 -0.65 20.47 0.33
N GLY A 97 -0.91 20.17 -0.92
CA GLY A 97 0.15 20.10 -1.94
C GLY A 97 1.00 18.84 -1.86
N CYS A 98 0.61 17.86 -1.06
CA CYS A 98 1.35 16.61 -0.91
C CYS A 98 1.25 15.77 -2.17
N SER A 99 2.40 15.29 -2.65
CA SER A 99 2.49 14.33 -3.74
C SER A 99 3.23 13.10 -3.26
N ILE A 100 2.74 11.93 -3.63
CA ILE A 100 3.33 10.66 -3.24
C ILE A 100 3.67 9.85 -4.47
N LYS A 101 4.93 9.42 -4.57
CA LYS A 101 5.37 8.48 -5.58
C LYS A 101 5.79 7.20 -4.90
N ILE A 102 5.45 6.07 -5.50
CA ILE A 102 5.79 4.77 -4.95
C ILE A 102 6.42 3.88 -6.01
N SER A 103 7.22 2.93 -5.53
CA SER A 103 7.73 1.85 -6.35
C SER A 103 7.62 0.56 -5.55
N ILE A 104 7.19 -0.49 -6.20
CA ILE A 104 6.96 -1.79 -5.57
C ILE A 104 7.70 -2.85 -6.38
N ALA A 105 8.38 -3.73 -5.68
CA ALA A 105 9.04 -4.88 -6.29
C ALA A 105 8.84 -6.11 -5.41
N HIS A 106 8.91 -7.28 -6.01
CA HIS A 106 8.87 -8.51 -5.23
C HIS A 106 9.71 -9.59 -5.90
N ASP A 107 10.12 -10.53 -5.09
CA ASP A 107 10.72 -11.75 -5.56
C ASP A 107 9.90 -12.93 -5.01
N ARG A 108 10.51 -14.10 -4.93
CA ARG A 108 9.86 -15.32 -4.45
C ARG A 108 9.47 -15.24 -2.98
N ASN A 109 10.20 -14.47 -2.19
CA ASN A 109 10.11 -14.48 -0.74
C ASN A 109 9.55 -13.20 -0.14
N SER A 110 9.75 -12.08 -0.81
CA SER A 110 9.49 -10.77 -0.20
C SER A 110 8.90 -9.80 -1.20
N ALA A 111 8.13 -8.84 -0.68
CA ALA A 111 7.75 -7.64 -1.41
C ALA A 111 8.38 -6.45 -0.70
N VAL A 112 8.86 -5.49 -1.48
CA VAL A 112 9.44 -4.26 -0.97
C VAL A 112 8.77 -3.08 -1.65
N ALA A 113 8.59 -2.01 -0.90
CA ALA A 113 8.06 -0.78 -1.46
C ALA A 113 8.84 0.41 -0.93
N THR A 114 9.00 1.40 -1.79
CA THR A 114 9.53 2.70 -1.40
C THR A 114 8.49 3.76 -1.65
N ALA A 115 8.46 4.77 -0.82
CA ALA A 115 7.58 5.92 -0.97
C ALA A 115 8.40 7.19 -0.89
N LEU A 116 8.13 8.10 -1.82
CA LEU A 116 8.69 9.44 -1.81
C LEU A 116 7.53 10.41 -1.63
N ILE A 117 7.62 11.24 -0.62
CA ILE A 117 6.59 12.25 -0.36
C ILE A 117 7.24 13.62 -0.47
N TYR A 118 6.64 14.48 -1.27
CA TYR A 118 7.14 15.83 -1.43
C TYR A 118 5.97 16.81 -1.52
N MET A 119 6.28 18.04 -1.16
CA MET A 119 5.30 19.11 -1.16
C MET A 119 5.54 20.04 -2.35
N ALA A 120 4.47 20.46 -2.94
CA ALA A 120 4.55 21.40 -4.04
C ALA A 120 4.92 22.81 -3.55
#